data_c1fbba5114eba07ab04ab0f1189c5a69
#
_entry.id   c1fbba5114eba07ab04ab0f1189c5a69
#
_cell.length_a   1.000
_cell.length_b   1.000
_cell.length_c   1.000
_cell.angle_alpha   90.00
_cell.angle_beta   90.00
_cell.angle_gamma   90.00
#
_symmetry.space_group_name_H-M   'P 1'
#
loop_
_entity.id
_entity.type
_entity.pdbx_description
1 polymer ?
#
loop_
_entity_poly.entity_id
_entity_poly.type
_entity_poly.pdbx_seq_one_letter_code
_entity_poly.pdbx_strand_id
1 'polypeptide(L)'
;MRRTRVRLTKQSLVDRAVENGVKPFTALAGLLSLALRSYLGKDEIQYSYSADTRREAGVPDALYNCVCSFQSGVKLNEDTRLADIVPEMDAEVLRTLQPEAKLRQMAQQMSWVYKVDRQKAPLRIKQRVFQMGEYISGVPADFWLSYLGNPLLPATPELQKYTKDFNVWVPPDGGSMGVEASSLNGIITLCIENKAEMPGLAGMIRTAFEKEDITVLEAVDLDT
;
A
#
# COMPACT_ATOMS: atom_id res chain seq x y z
N MET A 1 8.88 7.03 -15.72
CA MET A 1 8.01 6.44 -14.68
C MET A 1 6.75 5.96 -15.38
N ARG A 2 6.26 4.78 -15.06
CA ARG A 2 5.03 4.24 -15.65
C ARG A 2 3.91 4.33 -14.63
N ARG A 3 2.70 4.57 -15.11
CA ARG A 3 1.50 4.75 -14.30
C ARG A 3 0.40 3.82 -14.74
N THR A 4 -0.23 3.18 -13.77
CA THR A 4 -1.43 2.36 -13.99
C THR A 4 -2.52 2.84 -13.05
N ARG A 5 -3.73 3.03 -13.56
CA ARG A 5 -4.89 3.37 -12.75
C ARG A 5 -5.90 2.22 -12.79
N VAL A 6 -6.36 1.81 -11.61
CA VAL A 6 -7.44 0.85 -11.48
C VAL A 6 -8.54 1.44 -10.61
N ARG A 7 -9.79 1.35 -11.06
CA ARG A 7 -10.96 1.81 -10.31
C ARG A 7 -11.91 0.63 -10.12
N LEU A 8 -12.33 0.44 -8.89
CA LEU A 8 -13.26 -0.64 -8.52
C LEU A 8 -14.38 -0.11 -7.65
N THR A 9 -15.50 -0.84 -7.57
CA THR A 9 -16.55 -0.48 -6.63
C THR A 9 -16.10 -0.77 -5.21
N LYS A 10 -16.28 0.20 -4.31
CA LYS A 10 -15.97 0.02 -2.89
C LYS A 10 -16.78 -1.14 -2.30
N GLN A 11 -18.05 -1.28 -2.74
CA GLN A 11 -18.95 -2.29 -2.21
C GLN A 11 -18.41 -3.70 -2.44
N SER A 12 -17.97 -4.04 -3.67
CA SER A 12 -17.45 -5.38 -3.95
C SER A 12 -16.22 -5.74 -3.10
N LEU A 13 -15.31 -4.78 -2.85
CA LEU A 13 -14.18 -5.02 -1.95
C LEU A 13 -14.63 -5.21 -0.50
N VAL A 14 -15.60 -4.42 -0.03
CA VAL A 14 -16.14 -4.54 1.33
C VAL A 14 -16.86 -5.87 1.51
N ASP A 15 -17.70 -6.27 0.56
CA ASP A 15 -18.40 -7.55 0.61
C ASP A 15 -17.42 -8.72 0.67
N ARG A 16 -16.41 -8.70 -0.20
CA ARG A 16 -15.37 -9.73 -0.21
C ARG A 16 -14.55 -9.77 1.08
N ALA A 17 -14.25 -8.60 1.67
CA ALA A 17 -13.58 -8.52 2.97
C ALA A 17 -14.45 -9.10 4.10
N VAL A 18 -15.75 -8.80 4.10
CA VAL A 18 -16.72 -9.32 5.09
C VAL A 18 -16.88 -10.83 4.96
N GLU A 19 -17.01 -11.37 3.74
CA GLU A 19 -17.09 -12.81 3.47
C GLU A 19 -15.88 -13.57 4.04
N ASN A 20 -14.70 -12.96 3.99
CA ASN A 20 -13.47 -13.55 4.52
C ASN A 20 -13.19 -13.18 5.98
N GLY A 21 -14.03 -12.37 6.62
CA GLY A 21 -13.87 -11.95 8.02
C GLY A 21 -12.67 -11.02 8.27
N VAL A 22 -12.21 -10.28 7.25
CA VAL A 22 -11.01 -9.44 7.31
C VAL A 22 -11.31 -7.97 7.02
N LYS A 23 -10.31 -7.10 7.18
CA LYS A 23 -10.43 -5.68 6.83
C LYS A 23 -10.31 -5.45 5.32
N PRO A 24 -10.98 -4.44 4.75
CA PRO A 24 -10.85 -4.10 3.32
C PRO A 24 -9.41 -3.82 2.87
N PHE A 25 -8.59 -3.25 3.75
CA PHE A 25 -7.15 -3.08 3.50
C PHE A 25 -6.45 -4.41 3.24
N THR A 26 -6.70 -5.40 4.10
CA THR A 26 -6.07 -6.74 3.99
C THR A 26 -6.56 -7.47 2.75
N ALA A 27 -7.86 -7.39 2.44
CA ALA A 27 -8.41 -7.95 1.21
C ALA A 27 -7.75 -7.32 -0.03
N LEU A 28 -7.56 -6.00 -0.04
CA LEU A 28 -6.88 -5.30 -1.13
C LEU A 28 -5.41 -5.72 -1.26
N ALA A 29 -4.68 -5.83 -0.15
CA ALA A 29 -3.29 -6.30 -0.16
C ALA A 29 -3.17 -7.73 -0.69
N GLY A 30 -4.09 -8.61 -0.30
CA GLY A 30 -4.17 -9.98 -0.82
C GLY A 30 -4.45 -10.04 -2.32
N LEU A 31 -5.41 -9.26 -2.80
CA LEU A 31 -5.75 -9.16 -4.23
C LEU A 31 -4.56 -8.65 -5.07
N LEU A 32 -3.86 -7.63 -4.58
CA LEU A 32 -2.64 -7.14 -5.24
C LEU A 32 -1.54 -8.20 -5.24
N SER A 33 -1.36 -8.93 -4.15
CA SER A 33 -0.38 -10.01 -4.07
C SER A 33 -0.67 -11.12 -5.09
N LEU A 34 -1.94 -11.54 -5.22
CA LEU A 34 -2.35 -12.52 -6.23
C LEU A 34 -2.11 -12.03 -7.67
N ALA A 35 -2.45 -10.77 -7.97
CA ALA A 35 -2.21 -10.17 -9.26
C ALA A 35 -0.71 -10.12 -9.59
N LEU A 36 0.11 -9.65 -8.64
CA LEU A 36 1.54 -9.49 -8.84
C LEU A 36 2.30 -10.82 -8.87
N ARG A 37 1.84 -11.85 -8.15
CA ARG A 37 2.40 -13.19 -8.29
C ARG A 37 2.44 -13.62 -9.75
N SER A 38 1.29 -13.56 -10.40
CA SER A 38 1.16 -13.96 -11.80
C SER A 38 2.05 -13.11 -12.72
N TYR A 39 2.20 -11.82 -12.41
CA TYR A 39 3.00 -10.91 -13.20
C TYR A 39 4.52 -11.09 -13.00
N LEU A 40 4.95 -11.24 -11.75
CA LEU A 40 6.37 -11.35 -11.40
C LEU A 40 6.92 -12.77 -11.50
N GLY A 41 6.04 -13.79 -11.63
CA GLY A 41 6.42 -15.20 -11.61
C GLY A 41 7.06 -15.64 -10.30
N LYS A 42 6.64 -15.08 -9.18
CA LYS A 42 7.16 -15.36 -7.84
C LYS A 42 6.14 -16.10 -6.98
N ASP A 43 6.59 -17.06 -6.21
CA ASP A 43 5.75 -17.79 -5.24
C ASP A 43 5.73 -17.14 -3.84
N GLU A 44 6.45 -16.05 -3.66
CA GLU A 44 6.43 -15.24 -2.45
C GLU A 44 6.42 -13.77 -2.82
N ILE A 45 5.40 -13.06 -2.36
CA ILE A 45 5.23 -11.61 -2.57
C ILE A 45 5.46 -10.88 -1.26
N GLN A 46 6.40 -9.95 -1.28
CA GLN A 46 6.69 -9.06 -0.16
C GLN A 46 5.98 -7.72 -0.36
N TYR A 47 5.30 -7.24 0.66
CA TYR A 47 4.66 -5.94 0.61
C TYR A 47 4.95 -5.12 1.87
N SER A 48 4.98 -3.81 1.70
CA SER A 48 5.05 -2.88 2.82
C SER A 48 3.81 -1.99 2.87
N TYR A 49 3.50 -1.49 4.05
CA TYR A 49 2.37 -0.60 4.24
C TYR A 49 2.65 0.42 5.35
N SER A 50 1.95 1.54 5.28
CA SER A 50 2.11 2.64 6.22
C SER A 50 0.95 2.68 7.22
N ALA A 51 1.27 3.00 8.47
CA ALA A 51 0.31 3.21 9.54
C ALA A 51 0.47 4.61 10.15
N ASP A 52 -0.65 5.30 10.35
CA ASP A 52 -0.68 6.57 11.06
C ASP A 52 -0.33 6.39 12.55
N THR A 53 0.55 7.23 13.05
CA THR A 53 1.04 7.21 14.44
C THR A 53 0.71 8.46 15.22
N ARG A 54 -0.10 9.38 14.67
CA ARG A 54 -0.39 10.68 15.31
C ARG A 54 -0.99 10.52 16.70
N ARG A 55 -1.93 9.61 16.86
CA ARG A 55 -2.58 9.36 18.15
C ARG A 55 -1.61 8.80 19.17
N GLU A 56 -0.83 7.81 18.78
CA GLU A 56 0.16 7.16 19.62
C GLU A 56 1.30 8.11 20.01
N ALA A 57 1.66 9.01 19.10
CA ALA A 57 2.65 10.05 19.35
C ALA A 57 2.11 11.25 20.17
N GLY A 58 0.82 11.26 20.50
CA GLY A 58 0.18 12.36 21.25
C GLY A 58 0.00 13.66 20.45
N VAL A 59 0.01 13.58 19.11
CA VAL A 59 -0.12 14.72 18.19
C VAL A 59 -1.22 14.48 17.14
N PRO A 60 -2.48 14.23 17.57
CA PRO A 60 -3.54 13.78 16.66
C PRO A 60 -3.83 14.75 15.51
N ASP A 61 -3.62 16.05 15.74
CA ASP A 61 -3.91 17.12 14.78
C ASP A 61 -2.69 17.56 13.95
N ALA A 62 -1.57 16.83 14.05
CA ALA A 62 -0.36 17.19 13.32
C ALA A 62 -0.55 17.11 11.81
N LEU A 63 -0.16 18.15 11.09
CA LEU A 63 -0.23 18.24 9.63
C LEU A 63 1.01 17.67 8.92
N TYR A 64 2.07 17.36 9.66
CA TYR A 64 3.27 16.74 9.09
C TYR A 64 3.16 15.21 9.03
N ASN A 65 4.10 14.61 8.34
CA ASN A 65 4.13 13.15 8.18
C ASN A 65 4.40 12.44 9.51
N CYS A 66 3.41 11.70 9.98
CA CYS A 66 3.45 10.89 11.20
C CYS A 66 3.07 9.45 10.87
N VAL A 67 3.87 8.79 10.03
CA VAL A 67 3.65 7.40 9.68
C VAL A 67 4.84 6.54 10.05
N CYS A 68 4.58 5.29 10.38
CA CYS A 68 5.58 4.23 10.38
C CYS A 68 5.25 3.20 9.32
N SER A 69 6.26 2.51 8.81
CA SER A 69 6.11 1.48 7.78
C SER A 69 6.33 0.10 8.37
N PHE A 70 5.52 -0.85 7.95
CA PHE A 70 5.64 -2.27 8.25
C PHE A 70 5.87 -3.03 6.96
N GLN A 71 6.50 -4.18 7.06
CA GLN A 71 6.69 -5.10 5.95
C GLN A 71 6.15 -6.47 6.32
N SER A 72 5.53 -7.12 5.36
CA SER A 72 5.01 -8.47 5.47
C SER A 72 5.19 -9.20 4.14
N GLY A 73 5.03 -10.51 4.15
CA GLY A 73 5.12 -11.34 2.96
C GLY A 73 4.06 -12.43 2.97
N VAL A 74 3.67 -12.89 1.79
CA VAL A 74 2.71 -13.96 1.61
C VAL A 74 3.23 -14.97 0.59
N LYS A 75 3.09 -16.26 0.91
CA LYS A 75 3.41 -17.36 0.00
C LYS A 75 2.18 -17.75 -0.80
N LEU A 76 2.36 -17.91 -2.09
CA LEU A 76 1.31 -18.12 -3.06
C LEU A 76 1.69 -19.27 -4.01
N ASN A 77 0.70 -19.96 -4.52
CA ASN A 77 0.84 -20.90 -5.62
C ASN A 77 -0.25 -20.63 -6.68
N GLU A 78 -0.32 -21.44 -7.73
CA GLU A 78 -1.26 -21.20 -8.85
C GLU A 78 -2.73 -21.33 -8.45
N ASP A 79 -3.00 -22.15 -7.45
CA ASP A 79 -4.36 -22.46 -7.00
C ASP A 79 -4.79 -21.59 -5.82
N THR A 80 -3.86 -20.77 -5.28
CA THR A 80 -4.12 -19.92 -4.10
C THR A 80 -5.26 -18.93 -4.40
N ARG A 81 -6.27 -18.94 -3.53
CA ARG A 81 -7.41 -18.01 -3.55
C ARG A 81 -7.23 -16.96 -2.45
N LEU A 82 -7.96 -15.86 -2.59
CA LEU A 82 -7.95 -14.80 -1.59
C LEU A 82 -8.27 -15.32 -0.18
N ALA A 83 -9.27 -16.17 -0.08
CA ALA A 83 -9.72 -16.75 1.19
C ALA A 83 -8.64 -17.57 1.92
N ASP A 84 -7.67 -18.12 1.19
CA ASP A 84 -6.61 -18.97 1.78
C ASP A 84 -5.55 -18.14 2.52
N ILE A 85 -5.37 -16.87 2.12
CA ILE A 85 -4.25 -16.04 2.57
C ILE A 85 -4.65 -14.90 3.49
N VAL A 86 -5.82 -14.29 3.26
CA VAL A 86 -6.17 -13.06 3.98
C VAL A 86 -6.42 -13.23 5.48
N PRO A 87 -6.85 -14.38 6.03
CA PRO A 87 -6.97 -14.52 7.48
C PRO A 87 -5.64 -14.36 8.23
N GLU A 88 -4.56 -14.97 7.71
CA GLU A 88 -3.22 -14.85 8.28
C GLU A 88 -2.66 -13.45 8.10
N MET A 89 -2.82 -12.88 6.90
CA MET A 89 -2.43 -11.49 6.61
C MET A 89 -3.13 -10.49 7.54
N ASP A 90 -4.43 -10.66 7.81
CA ASP A 90 -5.20 -9.75 8.68
C ASP A 90 -4.74 -9.87 10.14
N ALA A 91 -4.51 -11.09 10.62
CA ALA A 91 -3.98 -11.31 11.96
C ALA A 91 -2.61 -10.62 12.15
N GLU A 92 -1.73 -10.67 11.16
CA GLU A 92 -0.46 -9.96 11.20
C GLU A 92 -0.63 -8.45 11.15
N VAL A 93 -1.45 -7.92 10.24
CA VAL A 93 -1.76 -6.49 10.13
C VAL A 93 -2.34 -5.98 11.46
N LEU A 94 -3.31 -6.67 12.05
CA LEU A 94 -3.91 -6.28 13.32
C LEU A 94 -2.88 -6.26 14.46
N ARG A 95 -1.93 -7.20 14.48
CA ARG A 95 -0.85 -7.24 15.46
C ARG A 95 0.10 -6.04 15.32
N THR A 96 0.45 -5.67 14.09
CA THR A 96 1.35 -4.53 13.83
C THR A 96 0.68 -3.18 14.08
N LEU A 97 -0.65 -3.10 13.96
CA LEU A 97 -1.42 -1.88 14.21
C LEU A 97 -1.71 -1.62 15.70
N GLN A 98 -1.30 -2.52 16.60
CA GLN A 98 -1.41 -2.25 18.04
C GLN A 98 -0.57 -1.03 18.44
N PRO A 99 -1.04 -0.20 19.40
CA PRO A 99 -0.36 1.03 19.78
C PRO A 99 1.13 0.83 20.13
N GLU A 100 1.45 -0.20 20.91
CA GLU A 100 2.81 -0.51 21.32
C GLU A 100 3.69 -0.93 20.14
N ALA A 101 3.15 -1.67 19.18
CA ALA A 101 3.88 -2.08 17.99
C ALA A 101 4.19 -0.86 17.10
N LYS A 102 3.22 0.03 16.90
CA LYS A 102 3.41 1.28 16.15
C LYS A 102 4.45 2.19 16.80
N LEU A 103 4.38 2.39 18.13
CA LEU A 103 5.37 3.19 18.87
C LEU A 103 6.78 2.60 18.77
N ARG A 104 6.90 1.28 18.90
CA ARG A 104 8.19 0.58 18.76
C ARG A 104 8.76 0.77 17.36
N GLN A 105 7.95 0.57 16.33
CA GLN A 105 8.36 0.73 14.94
C GLN A 105 8.78 2.18 14.64
N MET A 106 7.98 3.15 15.09
CA MET A 106 8.32 4.57 14.97
C MET A 106 9.65 4.90 15.66
N ALA A 107 9.84 4.44 16.90
CA ALA A 107 11.08 4.69 17.64
C ALA A 107 12.29 4.06 16.92
N GLN A 108 12.14 2.86 16.35
CA GLN A 108 13.18 2.20 15.59
C GLN A 108 13.55 2.99 14.32
N GLN A 109 12.56 3.40 13.54
CA GLN A 109 12.76 4.20 12.33
C GLN A 109 13.39 5.55 12.65
N MET A 110 12.89 6.26 13.67
CA MET A 110 13.45 7.54 14.10
C MET A 110 14.87 7.41 14.65
N SER A 111 15.18 6.34 15.36
CA SER A 111 16.55 6.05 15.81
C SER A 111 17.52 5.91 14.66
N TRP A 112 17.10 5.24 13.59
CA TRP A 112 17.89 5.10 12.36
C TRP A 112 18.09 6.45 11.66
N VAL A 113 17.02 7.19 11.43
CA VAL A 113 17.06 8.55 10.86
C VAL A 113 18.04 9.43 11.64
N TYR A 114 17.91 9.45 12.97
CA TYR A 114 18.73 10.25 13.85
C TYR A 114 20.21 9.85 13.81
N LYS A 115 20.53 8.55 13.76
CA LYS A 115 21.90 8.06 13.63
C LYS A 115 22.53 8.51 12.32
N VAL A 116 21.81 8.44 11.22
CA VAL A 116 22.31 8.88 9.91
C VAL A 116 22.42 10.39 9.83
N ASP A 117 21.45 11.12 10.37
CA ASP A 117 21.47 12.59 10.32
C ASP A 117 22.62 13.20 11.10
N ARG A 118 23.00 12.63 12.24
CA ARG A 118 24.16 13.06 13.04
C ARG A 118 25.51 12.83 12.38
N GLN A 119 25.61 12.04 11.32
CA GLN A 119 26.87 11.84 10.63
C GLN A 119 27.30 13.16 9.95
N LYS A 120 28.55 13.54 10.14
CA LYS A 120 29.19 14.67 9.43
C LYS A 120 29.52 14.25 7.99
N ALA A 121 28.48 14.02 7.19
CA ALA A 121 28.63 13.58 5.81
C ALA A 121 27.71 14.40 4.89
N PRO A 122 28.10 14.61 3.62
CA PRO A 122 27.23 15.24 2.62
C PRO A 122 25.90 14.50 2.49
N LEU A 123 24.82 15.24 2.16
CA LEU A 123 23.47 14.68 1.98
C LEU A 123 23.44 13.46 1.07
N ARG A 124 24.18 13.49 -0.04
CA ARG A 124 24.28 12.38 -0.99
C ARG A 124 24.80 11.09 -0.36
N ILE A 125 25.73 11.20 0.60
CA ILE A 125 26.24 10.01 1.33
C ILE A 125 25.18 9.51 2.31
N LYS A 126 24.49 10.41 3.02
CA LYS A 126 23.41 10.07 3.94
C LYS A 126 22.28 9.35 3.18
N GLN A 127 21.89 9.84 2.01
CA GLN A 127 20.88 9.20 1.14
C GLN A 127 21.29 7.78 0.74
N ARG A 128 22.56 7.56 0.35
CA ARG A 128 23.06 6.21 0.03
C ARG A 128 23.02 5.27 1.23
N VAL A 129 23.37 5.78 2.42
CA VAL A 129 23.30 4.98 3.67
C VAL A 129 21.85 4.59 3.98
N PHE A 130 20.88 5.49 3.75
CA PHE A 130 19.46 5.17 3.89
C PHE A 130 19.04 4.05 2.92
N GLN A 131 19.36 4.18 1.64
CA GLN A 131 19.06 3.18 0.63
C GLN A 131 19.71 1.81 0.94
N MET A 132 20.97 1.81 1.42
CA MET A 132 21.63 0.58 1.88
C MET A 132 20.96 0.00 3.13
N GLY A 133 20.47 0.83 4.04
CA GLY A 133 19.78 0.40 5.25
C GLY A 133 18.48 -0.35 4.95
N GLU A 134 17.74 0.08 3.94
CA GLU A 134 16.57 -0.63 3.44
C GLU A 134 16.93 -2.01 2.88
N TYR A 135 18.06 -2.10 2.16
CA TYR A 135 18.60 -3.38 1.65
C TYR A 135 19.10 -4.32 2.76
N ILE A 136 19.67 -3.78 3.83
CA ILE A 136 20.22 -4.57 4.95
C ILE A 136 19.12 -5.02 5.92
N SER A 137 18.03 -4.26 6.02
CA SER A 137 16.95 -4.54 6.98
C SER A 137 15.94 -5.59 6.53
N GLY A 138 15.99 -6.07 5.30
CA GLY A 138 15.10 -7.13 4.81
C GLY A 138 15.10 -7.31 3.29
N VAL A 139 14.29 -8.25 2.83
CA VAL A 139 14.01 -8.43 1.39
C VAL A 139 13.24 -7.20 0.91
N PRO A 140 13.65 -6.55 -0.20
CA PRO A 140 12.90 -5.42 -0.74
C PRO A 140 11.45 -5.81 -1.02
N ALA A 141 10.52 -4.96 -0.62
CA ALA A 141 9.11 -5.18 -0.92
C ALA A 141 8.88 -5.13 -2.44
N ASP A 142 8.04 -6.03 -2.95
CA ASP A 142 7.61 -6.01 -4.36
C ASP A 142 6.69 -4.82 -4.62
N PHE A 143 5.86 -4.50 -3.63
CA PHE A 143 5.07 -3.27 -3.64
C PHE A 143 4.90 -2.68 -2.24
N TRP A 144 4.62 -1.40 -2.19
CA TRP A 144 4.11 -0.78 -0.98
C TRP A 144 2.69 -0.27 -1.21
N LEU A 145 1.84 -0.40 -0.18
CA LEU A 145 0.44 -0.04 -0.23
C LEU A 145 0.15 1.03 0.82
N SER A 146 -0.33 2.18 0.35
CA SER A 146 -0.90 3.21 1.20
C SER A 146 -2.41 3.28 0.95
N TYR A 147 -3.21 3.18 2.00
CA TYR A 147 -4.67 3.26 1.92
C TYR A 147 -5.15 4.49 2.67
N LEU A 148 -5.45 5.54 1.91
CA LEU A 148 -5.85 6.85 2.45
C LEU A 148 -7.31 6.88 2.93
N GLY A 149 -8.12 5.87 2.60
CA GLY A 149 -9.54 5.90 2.86
C GLY A 149 -10.24 7.01 2.06
N ASN A 150 -11.18 7.72 2.68
CA ASN A 150 -11.79 8.89 2.05
C ASN A 150 -10.96 10.16 2.39
N PRO A 151 -10.21 10.70 1.42
CA PRO A 151 -9.34 11.86 1.64
C PRO A 151 -10.13 13.16 1.93
N LEU A 152 -11.42 13.17 1.66
CA LEU A 152 -12.30 14.33 1.89
C LEU A 152 -13.10 14.23 3.20
N LEU A 153 -12.85 13.23 4.05
CA LEU A 153 -13.57 13.13 5.34
C LEU A 153 -13.50 14.41 6.19
N PRO A 154 -12.34 15.11 6.25
CA PRO A 154 -12.28 16.39 6.98
C PRO A 154 -12.92 17.56 6.25
N ALA A 155 -13.26 17.40 4.96
CA ALA A 155 -13.80 18.47 4.14
C ALA A 155 -15.29 18.70 4.41
N THR A 156 -15.75 19.92 4.09
CA THR A 156 -17.16 20.24 4.17
C THR A 156 -17.99 19.38 3.20
N PRO A 157 -19.26 19.11 3.51
CA PRO A 157 -20.15 18.38 2.61
C PRO A 157 -20.24 19.00 1.21
N GLU A 158 -20.13 20.34 1.11
CA GLU A 158 -20.11 21.05 -0.16
C GLU A 158 -18.90 20.66 -1.01
N LEU A 159 -17.71 20.62 -0.44
CA LEU A 159 -16.50 20.22 -1.16
C LEU A 159 -16.59 18.76 -1.62
N GLN A 160 -17.08 17.86 -0.76
CA GLN A 160 -17.30 16.47 -1.12
C GLN A 160 -18.25 16.32 -2.30
N LYS A 161 -19.32 17.11 -2.36
CA LYS A 161 -20.30 17.11 -3.44
C LYS A 161 -19.72 17.51 -4.80
N TYR A 162 -18.76 18.45 -4.82
CA TYR A 162 -18.15 18.93 -6.07
C TYR A 162 -16.91 18.12 -6.50
N THR A 163 -16.33 17.33 -5.60
CA THR A 163 -15.18 16.50 -5.95
C THR A 163 -15.64 15.20 -6.58
N LYS A 164 -15.33 15.01 -7.86
CA LYS A 164 -15.74 13.84 -8.65
C LYS A 164 -14.71 12.72 -8.62
N ASP A 165 -13.44 13.07 -8.56
CA ASP A 165 -12.33 12.12 -8.62
C ASP A 165 -11.17 12.58 -7.73
N PHE A 166 -10.37 11.62 -7.27
CA PHE A 166 -9.20 11.89 -6.45
C PHE A 166 -8.12 10.83 -6.77
N ASN A 167 -7.02 11.30 -7.33
CA ASN A 167 -5.88 10.46 -7.69
C ASN A 167 -4.63 10.95 -6.96
N VAL A 168 -3.92 10.04 -6.32
CA VAL A 168 -2.63 10.31 -5.66
C VAL A 168 -1.56 9.47 -6.33
N TRP A 169 -0.53 10.15 -6.80
CA TRP A 169 0.61 9.54 -7.45
C TRP A 169 1.86 9.80 -6.61
N VAL A 170 2.47 8.75 -6.10
CA VAL A 170 3.67 8.85 -5.27
C VAL A 170 4.79 8.04 -5.90
N PRO A 171 5.89 8.72 -6.27
CA PRO A 171 7.02 8.04 -6.88
C PRO A 171 7.55 6.94 -5.96
N PRO A 172 7.74 5.71 -6.47
CA PRO A 172 8.26 4.63 -5.66
C PRO A 172 9.73 4.88 -5.32
N ASP A 173 10.09 4.65 -4.08
CA ASP A 173 11.46 4.60 -3.62
C ASP A 173 12.10 3.25 -3.99
N GLY A 174 13.42 3.26 -4.26
CA GLY A 174 14.17 2.02 -4.53
C GLY A 174 13.75 1.31 -5.83
N GLY A 175 13.27 0.12 -5.77
CA GLY A 175 12.87 -0.74 -6.89
C GLY A 175 11.46 -1.30 -6.79
N SER A 176 10.73 -0.94 -5.72
CA SER A 176 9.37 -1.42 -5.48
C SER A 176 8.34 -0.63 -6.28
N MET A 177 7.16 -1.23 -6.44
CA MET A 177 5.99 -0.58 -6.99
C MET A 177 5.28 0.21 -5.88
N GLY A 178 4.87 1.44 -6.16
CA GLY A 178 4.03 2.24 -5.27
C GLY A 178 2.56 2.08 -5.61
N VAL A 179 1.73 1.78 -4.62
CA VAL A 179 0.27 1.71 -4.77
C VAL A 179 -0.40 2.63 -3.76
N GLU A 180 -1.00 3.70 -4.25
CA GLU A 180 -1.85 4.58 -3.46
C GLU A 180 -3.32 4.25 -3.70
N ALA A 181 -4.03 3.90 -2.64
CA ALA A 181 -5.46 3.61 -2.69
C ALA A 181 -6.26 4.71 -1.99
N SER A 182 -7.25 5.27 -2.67
CA SER A 182 -8.20 6.24 -2.13
C SER A 182 -9.64 5.78 -2.37
N SER A 183 -10.55 6.20 -1.50
CA SER A 183 -11.97 5.85 -1.60
C SER A 183 -12.82 7.12 -1.67
N LEU A 184 -13.51 7.35 -2.78
CA LEU A 184 -14.39 8.51 -2.96
C LEU A 184 -15.66 8.09 -3.70
N ASN A 185 -16.83 8.56 -3.24
CA ASN A 185 -18.13 8.36 -3.88
C ASN A 185 -18.43 6.88 -4.24
N GLY A 186 -18.08 5.95 -3.35
CA GLY A 186 -18.30 4.51 -3.55
C GLY A 186 -17.34 3.83 -4.52
N ILE A 187 -16.30 4.54 -4.95
CA ILE A 187 -15.25 4.02 -5.82
C ILE A 187 -13.93 4.01 -5.05
N ILE A 188 -13.17 2.93 -5.20
CA ILE A 188 -11.76 2.88 -4.80
C ILE A 188 -10.92 3.08 -6.05
N THR A 189 -10.01 4.03 -5.98
CA THR A 189 -9.03 4.30 -7.04
C THR A 189 -7.65 3.87 -6.56
N LEU A 190 -7.01 3.00 -7.32
CA LEU A 190 -5.62 2.61 -7.15
C LEU A 190 -4.77 3.37 -8.17
N CYS A 191 -3.84 4.16 -7.68
CA CYS A 191 -2.82 4.81 -8.48
C CYS A 191 -1.51 4.05 -8.29
N ILE A 192 -1.03 3.39 -9.33
CA ILE A 192 0.14 2.52 -9.28
C ILE A 192 1.26 3.17 -10.07
N GLU A 193 2.39 3.39 -9.43
CA GLU A 193 3.60 3.90 -10.06
C GLU A 193 4.76 2.91 -9.93
N ASN A 194 5.52 2.74 -11.00
CA ASN A 194 6.73 1.93 -11.00
C ASN A 194 7.81 2.54 -11.92
N LYS A 195 9.06 2.14 -11.71
CA LYS A 195 10.21 2.58 -12.52
C LYS A 195 10.45 1.68 -13.73
N ALA A 196 10.07 0.41 -13.61
CA ALA A 196 10.22 -0.57 -14.68
C ALA A 196 9.04 -0.47 -15.66
N GLU A 197 9.24 -0.93 -16.89
CA GLU A 197 8.14 -1.18 -17.80
C GLU A 197 7.39 -2.42 -17.36
N MET A 198 6.09 -2.27 -17.17
CA MET A 198 5.19 -3.35 -16.76
C MET A 198 3.99 -3.39 -17.73
N PRO A 199 4.21 -3.81 -18.98
CA PRO A 199 3.16 -3.82 -20.00
C PRO A 199 2.04 -4.79 -19.61
N GLY A 200 0.79 -4.33 -19.76
CA GLY A 200 -0.38 -5.14 -19.46
C GLY A 200 -0.71 -5.29 -17.97
N LEU A 201 -0.04 -4.55 -17.08
CA LEU A 201 -0.29 -4.60 -15.63
C LEU A 201 -1.76 -4.33 -15.31
N ALA A 202 -2.37 -3.32 -15.94
CA ALA A 202 -3.78 -3.00 -15.75
C ALA A 202 -4.70 -4.20 -16.05
N GLY A 203 -4.46 -4.87 -17.18
CA GLY A 203 -5.24 -6.04 -17.58
C GLY A 203 -5.08 -7.22 -16.62
N MET A 204 -3.87 -7.46 -16.14
CA MET A 204 -3.63 -8.53 -15.16
C MET A 204 -4.29 -8.26 -13.82
N ILE A 205 -4.20 -7.02 -13.30
CA ILE A 205 -4.88 -6.64 -12.06
C ILE A 205 -6.40 -6.81 -12.23
N ARG A 206 -6.97 -6.35 -13.35
CA ARG A 206 -8.39 -6.56 -13.67
C ARG A 206 -8.75 -8.04 -13.59
N THR A 207 -8.04 -8.89 -14.32
CA THR A 207 -8.32 -10.32 -14.37
C THR A 207 -8.24 -10.99 -13.01
N ALA A 208 -7.21 -10.67 -12.21
CA ALA A 208 -7.04 -11.22 -10.88
C ALA A 208 -8.15 -10.76 -9.91
N PHE A 209 -8.57 -9.51 -10.00
CA PHE A 209 -9.61 -8.95 -9.15
C PHE A 209 -10.99 -9.51 -9.52
N GLU A 210 -11.32 -9.56 -10.81
CA GLU A 210 -12.59 -10.12 -11.30
C GLU A 210 -12.71 -11.62 -10.99
N LYS A 211 -11.61 -12.38 -10.97
CA LYS A 211 -11.57 -13.79 -10.51
C LYS A 211 -11.99 -13.97 -9.05
N GLU A 212 -11.82 -12.93 -8.25
CA GLU A 212 -12.19 -12.87 -6.83
C GLU A 212 -13.47 -12.03 -6.62
N ASP A 213 -14.33 -11.92 -7.63
CA ASP A 213 -15.64 -11.26 -7.61
C ASP A 213 -15.59 -9.74 -7.30
N ILE A 214 -14.45 -9.10 -7.57
CA ILE A 214 -14.32 -7.65 -7.47
C ILE A 214 -14.78 -6.97 -8.75
N THR A 215 -15.72 -6.06 -8.65
CA THR A 215 -16.21 -5.28 -9.81
C THR A 215 -15.20 -4.18 -10.17
N VAL A 216 -14.46 -4.39 -11.26
CA VAL A 216 -13.50 -3.42 -11.79
C VAL A 216 -14.16 -2.52 -12.82
N LEU A 217 -14.27 -1.24 -12.52
CA LEU A 217 -14.87 -0.22 -13.39
C LEU A 217 -13.92 0.22 -14.49
N GLU A 218 -12.64 0.37 -14.16
CA GLU A 218 -11.59 0.82 -15.07
C GLU A 218 -10.26 0.16 -14.70
N ALA A 219 -9.48 -0.20 -15.69
CA ALA A 219 -8.07 -0.56 -15.51
C ALA A 219 -7.30 -0.14 -16.77
N VAL A 220 -6.39 0.81 -16.62
CA VAL A 220 -5.66 1.43 -17.74
C VAL A 220 -4.19 1.66 -17.38
N ASP A 221 -3.31 1.34 -18.32
CA ASP A 221 -1.93 1.78 -18.29
C ASP A 221 -1.88 3.18 -18.92
N LEU A 222 -1.37 4.16 -18.19
CA LEU A 222 -1.32 5.55 -18.61
C LEU A 222 0.04 5.82 -19.24
N ASP A 223 0.01 6.26 -20.50
CA ASP A 223 1.21 6.78 -21.17
C ASP A 223 1.65 8.08 -20.50
N THR A 224 2.91 8.14 -20.12
CA THR A 224 3.56 9.33 -19.54
C THR A 224 4.63 9.88 -20.46
#